data_5ffc136b51920a3b20e86be70b1fc40d
#
_entry.id   5ffc136b51920a3b20e86be70b1fc40d
#
_cell.length_a   1.000
_cell.length_b   1.000
_cell.length_c   1.000
_cell.angle_alpha   90.00
_cell.angle_beta   90.00
_cell.angle_gamma   90.00
#
_symmetry.space_group_name_H-M   'P 1'
#
loop_
_entity.id
_entity.type
_entity.pdbx_description
1 polymer ?
#
loop_
_entity_poly.entity_id
_entity_poly.type
_entity_poly.pdbx_seq_one_letter_code
_entity_poly.pdbx_strand_id
1 'polypeptide(L)'
;MNDFDLVFSLPPETDISLGDLPSVATSSATSTASSTALSTSTPAVFSVTPAGGTVWRVSGLSKGMERQEIPLSYRVKQKLADPSIKVSLEKRLDNGNRLSFWEKEIKPELVSSDLSLSLTLNGSSASSAANPGDTLEYSLKYSNRGSNTYKDVSLMAVLDSSLLDWSTLADKNSGVIQGRAIIWNKEQIPALAEVKPNDEGDLDFSIKLKKAGDNAFSSSSSISAYGQYSLSLKEASLPKENSDNQSNKILTMINSDLSLEEKIIYFDSSNQVVGSGPLPFRVGEKTTVRVYWTVKNSQHDLSGVKILFPLNSQVSFDGSALSNAGSIYYDDSSRQVVWEIGRLPQSAYRTDAEFALGITPTENDLGKLLILSSGSMLRATDEETKAVISKKLNPRTSKLEDDNAASLINDGLVISY
;
A
#
# COMPACT_ATOMS: atom_id res chain seq x y z
N MET A 1 -30.19 1.94 21.26
CA MET A 1 -29.26 2.56 20.29
C MET A 1 -28.35 3.51 21.05
N ASN A 2 -27.06 3.42 20.84
CA ASN A 2 -26.14 4.35 21.48
C ASN A 2 -25.86 5.48 20.49
N ASP A 3 -26.58 6.58 20.64
CA ASP A 3 -26.31 7.81 19.90
C ASP A 3 -25.24 8.58 20.66
N PHE A 4 -24.31 9.15 19.90
CA PHE A 4 -23.23 9.98 20.42
C PHE A 4 -23.29 11.35 19.74
N ASP A 5 -22.86 12.36 20.45
CA ASP A 5 -22.66 13.69 19.88
C ASP A 5 -21.17 13.88 19.56
N LEU A 6 -20.84 14.21 18.31
CA LEU A 6 -19.51 14.66 17.90
C LEU A 6 -19.49 16.17 18.08
N VAL A 7 -18.67 16.65 18.99
CA VAL A 7 -18.62 18.06 19.40
C VAL A 7 -17.29 18.65 18.98
N PHE A 8 -17.35 19.80 18.31
CA PHE A 8 -16.18 20.57 17.92
C PHE A 8 -16.09 21.87 18.74
N SER A 9 -14.98 22.06 19.41
CA SER A 9 -14.62 23.33 20.03
C SER A 9 -13.68 24.06 19.07
N LEU A 10 -14.18 25.16 18.50
CA LEU A 10 -13.49 25.93 17.47
C LEU A 10 -12.94 27.24 18.04
N PRO A 11 -11.82 27.72 17.53
CA PRO A 11 -11.36 29.08 17.76
C PRO A 11 -12.39 30.09 17.22
N PRO A 12 -12.45 31.32 17.75
CA PRO A 12 -13.26 32.40 17.21
C PRO A 12 -12.94 32.63 15.72
N GLU A 13 -13.91 33.13 14.97
CA GLU A 13 -13.79 33.46 13.53
C GLU A 13 -13.47 32.24 12.63
N THR A 14 -13.94 31.07 13.02
CA THR A 14 -13.83 29.84 12.22
C THR A 14 -15.18 29.21 11.95
N ASP A 15 -15.31 28.59 10.79
CA ASP A 15 -16.47 27.80 10.43
C ASP A 15 -16.06 26.34 10.16
N ILE A 16 -16.95 25.42 10.50
CA ILE A 16 -16.81 24.00 10.17
C ILE A 16 -18.08 23.51 9.48
N SER A 17 -17.94 22.72 8.44
CA SER A 17 -19.04 22.04 7.76
C SER A 17 -18.69 20.59 7.50
N LEU A 18 -19.70 19.71 7.53
CA LEU A 18 -19.56 18.35 7.05
C LEU A 18 -19.62 18.36 5.52
N GLY A 19 -18.72 17.62 4.87
CA GLY A 19 -18.86 17.26 3.47
C GLY A 19 -19.96 16.20 3.27
N ASP A 20 -20.25 15.90 2.01
CA ASP A 20 -21.20 14.83 1.68
C ASP A 20 -20.67 13.49 2.19
N LEU A 21 -21.45 12.83 3.04
CA LEU A 21 -21.16 11.47 3.46
C LEU A 21 -21.33 10.54 2.26
N PRO A 22 -20.40 9.59 2.00
CA PRO A 22 -20.62 8.62 0.95
C PRO A 22 -21.92 7.87 1.24
N SER A 23 -22.85 7.91 0.29
CA SER A 23 -24.12 7.16 0.39
C SER A 23 -23.76 5.67 0.46
N VAL A 24 -24.08 5.03 1.59
CA VAL A 24 -23.96 3.58 1.72
C VAL A 24 -24.90 2.95 0.69
N ALA A 25 -24.33 2.35 -0.35
CA ALA A 25 -25.10 1.59 -1.33
C ALA A 25 -25.79 0.43 -0.59
N THR A 26 -27.11 0.54 -0.42
CA THR A 26 -27.95 -0.57 0.00
C THR A 26 -27.90 -1.63 -1.09
N SER A 27 -27.10 -2.66 -0.91
CA SER A 27 -27.18 -3.87 -1.73
C SER A 27 -28.51 -4.55 -1.45
N SER A 28 -29.50 -4.34 -2.31
CA SER A 28 -30.73 -5.08 -2.33
C SER A 28 -30.45 -6.50 -2.81
N ALA A 29 -30.25 -7.42 -1.86
CA ALA A 29 -30.32 -8.84 -2.14
C ALA A 29 -31.78 -9.23 -2.31
N THR A 30 -32.18 -9.46 -3.55
CA THR A 30 -33.46 -10.08 -3.91
C THR A 30 -33.41 -11.55 -3.51
N SER A 31 -34.02 -11.93 -2.40
CA SER A 31 -34.32 -13.32 -2.08
C SER A 31 -35.84 -13.52 -2.04
N THR A 32 -36.32 -14.34 -2.95
CA THR A 32 -37.68 -14.88 -3.00
C THR A 32 -37.94 -15.83 -1.83
N ALA A 33 -39.00 -15.50 -1.08
CA ALA A 33 -39.94 -16.34 -0.35
C ALA A 33 -39.46 -17.42 0.65
N SER A 34 -39.80 -17.29 1.91
CA SER A 34 -40.92 -18.07 2.51
C SER A 34 -41.17 -17.61 3.96
N SER A 35 -42.43 -17.53 4.31
CA SER A 35 -42.99 -17.03 5.56
C SER A 35 -42.57 -17.80 6.80
N THR A 36 -41.93 -17.13 7.75
CA THR A 36 -42.14 -17.37 9.20
C THR A 36 -41.68 -16.07 9.92
N ALA A 37 -42.58 -15.51 10.68
CA ALA A 37 -42.38 -14.24 11.40
C ALA A 37 -41.29 -14.38 12.46
N LEU A 38 -40.12 -13.79 12.22
CA LEU A 38 -39.15 -13.38 13.23
C LEU A 38 -39.02 -11.86 13.15
N SER A 39 -39.11 -11.20 14.28
CA SER A 39 -38.91 -9.76 14.43
C SER A 39 -37.52 -9.36 13.90
N THR A 40 -37.45 -8.89 12.67
CA THR A 40 -36.22 -8.36 12.07
C THR A 40 -36.03 -6.92 12.58
N SER A 41 -35.14 -6.76 13.54
CA SER A 41 -34.53 -5.45 13.80
C SER A 41 -33.73 -5.09 12.53
N THR A 42 -34.18 -4.10 11.78
CA THR A 42 -33.40 -3.49 10.72
C THR A 42 -32.02 -3.09 11.27
N PRO A 43 -30.88 -3.46 10.64
CA PRO A 43 -29.59 -3.02 11.11
C PRO A 43 -29.56 -1.48 11.11
N ALA A 44 -29.14 -0.90 12.24
CA ALA A 44 -29.05 0.54 12.37
C ALA A 44 -28.06 1.08 11.33
N VAL A 45 -28.52 1.90 10.42
CA VAL A 45 -27.70 2.54 9.39
C VAL A 45 -26.87 3.63 10.07
N PHE A 46 -25.55 3.62 9.83
CA PHE A 46 -24.67 4.70 10.27
C PHE A 46 -25.14 6.02 9.67
N SER A 47 -25.29 7.03 10.49
CA SER A 47 -25.68 8.37 10.04
C SER A 47 -25.06 9.45 10.91
N VAL A 48 -24.81 10.61 10.30
CA VAL A 48 -24.33 11.82 10.97
C VAL A 48 -25.28 12.95 10.58
N THR A 49 -25.88 13.58 11.61
CA THR A 49 -26.86 14.66 11.40
C THR A 49 -26.53 15.89 12.24
N PRO A 50 -26.73 17.11 11.75
CA PRO A 50 -26.53 18.32 12.53
C PRO A 50 -27.42 18.30 13.80
N ALA A 51 -26.81 18.63 14.95
CA ALA A 51 -27.53 18.72 16.23
C ALA A 51 -27.52 20.15 16.80
N GLY A 52 -26.99 21.12 16.04
CA GLY A 52 -26.94 22.54 16.35
C GLY A 52 -25.51 23.06 16.56
N GLY A 53 -25.18 24.21 15.97
CA GLY A 53 -23.87 24.85 16.06
C GLY A 53 -22.72 23.93 15.62
N THR A 54 -21.80 23.63 16.52
CA THR A 54 -20.63 22.78 16.26
C THR A 54 -20.81 21.33 16.75
N VAL A 55 -22.08 20.87 16.81
CA VAL A 55 -22.44 19.54 17.29
C VAL A 55 -23.14 18.74 16.22
N TRP A 56 -22.69 17.51 15.98
CA TRP A 56 -23.33 16.55 15.08
C TRP A 56 -23.67 15.27 15.84
N ARG A 57 -24.87 14.74 15.58
CA ARG A 57 -25.30 13.46 16.15
C ARG A 57 -24.84 12.32 15.26
N VAL A 58 -24.13 11.37 15.88
CA VAL A 58 -23.66 10.13 15.25
C VAL A 58 -24.52 8.99 15.75
N SER A 59 -25.25 8.33 14.88
CA SER A 59 -26.15 7.22 15.18
C SER A 59 -25.73 5.96 14.43
N GLY A 60 -26.12 4.79 14.93
CA GLY A 60 -25.89 3.51 14.26
C GLY A 60 -24.51 2.90 14.51
N LEU A 61 -23.69 3.42 15.42
CA LEU A 61 -22.42 2.82 15.79
C LEU A 61 -22.62 1.45 16.48
N SER A 62 -21.95 0.41 15.99
CA SER A 62 -22.01 -0.94 16.56
C SER A 62 -20.61 -1.55 16.69
N LYS A 63 -20.46 -2.50 17.63
CA LYS A 63 -19.20 -3.24 17.80
C LYS A 63 -18.91 -4.07 16.56
N GLY A 64 -17.70 -3.93 16.02
CA GLY A 64 -17.27 -4.64 14.80
C GLY A 64 -17.62 -3.92 13.49
N MET A 65 -18.17 -2.70 13.54
CA MET A 65 -18.36 -1.87 12.36
C MET A 65 -17.00 -1.50 11.75
N GLU A 66 -16.92 -1.50 10.42
CA GLU A 66 -15.74 -1.01 9.70
C GLU A 66 -15.50 0.49 9.97
N ARG A 67 -14.27 0.92 9.78
CA ARG A 67 -13.87 2.32 9.93
C ARG A 67 -14.78 3.22 9.10
N GLN A 68 -15.37 4.23 9.76
CA GLN A 68 -16.18 5.25 9.12
C GLN A 68 -15.37 6.54 8.99
N GLU A 69 -15.41 7.15 7.81
CA GLU A 69 -14.76 8.43 7.54
C GLU A 69 -15.81 9.52 7.43
N ILE A 70 -15.59 10.61 8.18
CA ILE A 70 -16.48 11.77 8.16
C ILE A 70 -15.70 12.93 7.54
N PRO A 71 -15.98 13.33 6.29
CA PRO A 71 -15.30 14.45 5.66
C PRO A 71 -15.70 15.77 6.32
N LEU A 72 -14.71 16.56 6.68
CA LEU A 72 -14.90 17.86 7.34
C LEU A 72 -14.23 18.96 6.51
N SER A 73 -14.95 20.07 6.33
CA SER A 73 -14.38 21.31 5.81
C SER A 73 -14.23 22.32 6.94
N TYR A 74 -13.03 22.85 7.10
CA TYR A 74 -12.68 23.83 8.12
C TYR A 74 -12.21 25.10 7.44
N ARG A 75 -12.85 26.22 7.74
CA ARG A 75 -12.53 27.53 7.17
C ARG A 75 -12.16 28.51 8.27
N VAL A 76 -11.02 29.16 8.11
CA VAL A 76 -10.55 30.25 8.96
C VAL A 76 -10.81 31.57 8.27
N LYS A 77 -11.48 32.53 8.93
CA LYS A 77 -11.82 33.84 8.36
C LYS A 77 -10.72 34.86 8.50
N GLN A 78 -9.82 34.66 9.48
CA GLN A 78 -8.67 35.55 9.71
C GLN A 78 -7.52 34.76 10.36
N LYS A 79 -6.29 35.31 10.32
CA LYS A 79 -5.11 34.68 10.91
C LYS A 79 -5.32 34.48 12.42
N LEU A 80 -5.19 33.25 12.88
CA LEU A 80 -5.31 32.86 14.27
C LEU A 80 -3.93 32.59 14.86
N ALA A 81 -3.73 32.95 16.12
CA ALA A 81 -2.51 32.60 16.87
C ALA A 81 -2.43 31.10 17.20
N ASP A 82 -3.60 30.50 17.48
CA ASP A 82 -3.75 29.05 17.69
C ASP A 82 -4.97 28.54 16.91
N PRO A 83 -4.75 27.81 15.80
CA PRO A 83 -5.83 27.26 14.97
C PRO A 83 -6.35 25.92 15.49
N SER A 84 -5.99 25.49 16.69
CA SER A 84 -6.34 24.16 17.18
C SER A 84 -7.85 23.94 17.28
N ILE A 85 -8.27 22.76 16.83
CA ILE A 85 -9.65 22.27 16.91
C ILE A 85 -9.67 21.15 17.92
N LYS A 86 -10.52 21.23 18.94
CA LYS A 86 -10.78 20.11 19.83
C LYS A 86 -12.02 19.36 19.34
N VAL A 87 -11.88 18.07 19.17
CA VAL A 87 -12.97 17.18 18.77
C VAL A 87 -13.21 16.20 19.88
N SER A 88 -14.45 16.12 20.37
CA SER A 88 -14.84 15.15 21.37
C SER A 88 -16.02 14.28 20.90
N LEU A 89 -16.02 13.02 21.32
CA LEU A 89 -17.15 12.12 21.17
C LEU A 89 -17.84 12.00 22.53
N GLU A 90 -19.09 12.49 22.63
CA GLU A 90 -19.80 12.64 23.87
C GLU A 90 -21.13 11.88 23.87
N LYS A 91 -21.51 11.36 25.02
CA LYS A 91 -22.85 10.80 25.26
C LYS A 91 -23.66 11.75 26.12
N ARG A 92 -24.86 12.05 25.68
CA ARG A 92 -25.82 12.81 26.48
C ARG A 92 -26.45 11.89 27.51
N LEU A 93 -26.41 12.29 28.78
CA LEU A 93 -27.04 11.59 29.89
C LEU A 93 -28.46 12.11 30.10
N ASP A 94 -29.31 11.30 30.75
CA ASP A 94 -30.72 11.63 31.03
C ASP A 94 -30.90 12.91 31.88
N ASN A 95 -29.89 13.28 32.65
CA ASN A 95 -29.83 14.50 33.43
C ASN A 95 -29.41 15.74 32.65
N GLY A 96 -29.24 15.62 31.33
CA GLY A 96 -28.81 16.69 30.44
C GLY A 96 -27.29 16.93 30.40
N ASN A 97 -26.50 16.31 31.26
CA ASN A 97 -25.04 16.38 31.23
C ASN A 97 -24.47 15.59 30.03
N ARG A 98 -23.25 15.92 29.64
CA ARG A 98 -22.50 15.21 28.61
C ARG A 98 -21.29 14.53 29.22
N LEU A 99 -21.07 13.29 28.81
CA LEU A 99 -19.90 12.50 29.19
C LEU A 99 -19.02 12.30 27.95
N SER A 100 -17.82 12.86 27.98
CA SER A 100 -16.82 12.65 26.90
C SER A 100 -16.16 11.29 27.06
N PHE A 101 -16.15 10.51 25.98
CA PHE A 101 -15.48 9.21 25.90
C PHE A 101 -14.15 9.28 25.18
N TRP A 102 -14.01 10.27 24.30
CA TRP A 102 -12.82 10.45 23.50
C TRP A 102 -12.69 11.93 23.14
N GLU A 103 -11.47 12.40 23.19
CA GLU A 103 -11.12 13.77 22.84
C GLU A 103 -9.81 13.76 22.04
N LYS A 104 -9.73 14.58 21.01
CA LYS A 104 -8.53 14.78 20.20
C LYS A 104 -8.40 16.25 19.85
N GLU A 105 -7.20 16.78 20.05
CA GLU A 105 -6.82 18.08 19.52
C GLU A 105 -6.23 17.89 18.12
N ILE A 106 -6.73 18.64 17.16
CA ILE A 106 -6.25 18.72 15.79
C ILE A 106 -5.66 20.12 15.62
N LYS A 107 -4.41 20.21 15.23
CA LYS A 107 -3.72 21.47 14.92
C LYS A 107 -3.58 21.58 13.40
N PRO A 108 -4.55 22.23 12.71
CA PRO A 108 -4.40 22.47 11.28
C PRO A 108 -3.27 23.49 11.05
N GLU A 109 -2.45 23.23 10.07
CA GLU A 109 -1.45 24.18 9.63
C GLU A 109 -2.13 25.29 8.80
N LEU A 110 -2.10 26.52 9.31
CA LEU A 110 -2.67 27.65 8.61
C LEU A 110 -1.61 28.26 7.68
N VAL A 111 -1.79 28.04 6.39
CA VAL A 111 -0.97 28.70 5.38
C VAL A 111 -1.47 30.15 5.24
N SER A 112 -0.63 31.13 5.57
CA SER A 112 -0.97 32.55 5.54
C SER A 112 -0.83 33.19 4.15
N SER A 113 -0.61 32.40 3.11
CA SER A 113 -0.42 32.85 1.73
C SER A 113 -1.69 32.63 0.91
N ASP A 114 -2.02 33.63 0.07
CA ASP A 114 -3.09 33.55 -0.91
C ASP A 114 -2.82 32.47 -1.99
N LEU A 115 -1.54 32.26 -2.33
CA LEU A 115 -1.09 31.17 -3.18
C LEU A 115 -0.78 29.96 -2.29
N SER A 116 -1.57 28.91 -2.43
CA SER A 116 -1.44 27.68 -1.66
C SER A 116 -0.93 26.53 -2.51
N LEU A 117 -0.15 25.64 -1.88
CA LEU A 117 0.30 24.38 -2.45
C LEU A 117 -0.25 23.21 -1.66
N SER A 118 -0.54 22.12 -2.34
CA SER A 118 -0.86 20.84 -1.72
C SER A 118 -0.18 19.71 -2.49
N LEU A 119 0.49 18.81 -1.77
CA LEU A 119 1.16 17.64 -2.33
C LEU A 119 0.37 16.40 -1.96
N THR A 120 0.19 15.50 -2.93
CA THR A 120 -0.33 14.15 -2.71
C THR A 120 0.65 13.12 -3.25
N LEU A 121 0.65 11.94 -2.63
CA LEU A 121 1.36 10.76 -3.08
C LEU A 121 0.34 9.63 -3.26
N ASN A 122 0.29 9.04 -4.45
CA ASN A 122 -0.70 8.00 -4.81
C ASN A 122 -2.15 8.42 -4.45
N GLY A 123 -2.46 9.71 -4.66
CA GLY A 123 -3.77 10.30 -4.37
C GLY A 123 -4.04 10.62 -2.89
N SER A 124 -3.07 10.45 -1.97
CA SER A 124 -3.22 10.74 -0.55
C SER A 124 -2.24 11.82 -0.08
N SER A 125 -2.68 12.70 0.80
CA SER A 125 -1.81 13.67 1.51
C SER A 125 -1.24 13.12 2.83
N ALA A 126 -1.63 11.91 3.23
CA ALA A 126 -1.14 11.28 4.45
C ALA A 126 0.22 10.61 4.24
N SER A 127 0.98 10.50 5.32
CA SER A 127 2.19 9.67 5.35
C SER A 127 1.85 8.21 5.05
N SER A 128 2.72 7.54 4.33
CA SER A 128 2.50 6.18 3.80
C SER A 128 3.76 5.33 3.93
N ALA A 129 3.65 4.07 3.53
CA ALA A 129 4.80 3.18 3.36
C ALA A 129 4.89 2.73 1.90
N ALA A 130 6.12 2.44 1.44
CA ALA A 130 6.38 1.96 0.09
C ALA A 130 7.44 0.85 0.11
N ASN A 131 7.42 -0.04 -0.89
CA ASN A 131 8.41 -1.10 -1.01
C ASN A 131 9.60 -0.64 -1.90
N PRO A 132 10.81 -1.15 -1.67
CA PRO A 132 11.91 -0.97 -2.61
C PRO A 132 11.49 -1.35 -4.04
N GLY A 133 11.76 -0.46 -4.99
CA GLY A 133 11.38 -0.62 -6.40
C GLY A 133 9.98 -0.12 -6.79
N ASP A 134 9.15 0.30 -5.84
CA ASP A 134 7.84 0.88 -6.13
C ASP A 134 7.96 2.20 -6.92
N THR A 135 6.95 2.50 -7.70
CA THR A 135 6.78 3.81 -8.35
C THR A 135 5.95 4.70 -7.43
N LEU A 136 6.47 5.88 -7.13
CA LEU A 136 5.81 6.92 -6.35
C LEU A 136 5.18 7.93 -7.30
N GLU A 137 3.85 8.06 -7.27
CA GLU A 137 3.10 9.00 -8.10
C GLU A 137 2.74 10.22 -7.28
N TYR A 138 3.34 11.35 -7.58
CA TYR A 138 3.12 12.63 -6.92
C TYR A 138 2.24 13.54 -7.76
N SER A 139 1.37 14.31 -7.09
CA SER A 139 0.66 15.43 -7.68
C SER A 139 0.82 16.65 -6.80
N LEU A 140 1.43 17.71 -7.35
CA LEU A 140 1.59 19.01 -6.70
C LEU A 140 0.55 19.97 -7.27
N LYS A 141 -0.46 20.28 -6.46
CA LYS A 141 -1.50 21.25 -6.83
C LYS A 141 -1.13 22.63 -6.31
N TYR A 142 -1.29 23.66 -7.15
CA TYR A 142 -1.23 25.06 -6.74
C TYR A 142 -2.60 25.72 -6.94
N SER A 143 -2.94 26.68 -6.09
CA SER A 143 -4.19 27.44 -6.19
C SER A 143 -4.03 28.81 -5.59
N ASN A 144 -4.33 29.84 -6.37
CA ASN A 144 -4.40 31.22 -5.89
C ASN A 144 -5.84 31.55 -5.46
N ARG A 145 -6.07 31.51 -4.17
CA ARG A 145 -7.38 31.83 -3.57
C ARG A 145 -7.49 33.26 -3.04
N GLY A 146 -6.45 34.06 -3.27
CA GLY A 146 -6.41 35.46 -2.85
C GLY A 146 -6.93 36.41 -3.91
N SER A 147 -6.77 37.69 -3.63
CA SER A 147 -7.12 38.79 -4.54
C SER A 147 -5.95 39.31 -5.38
N ASN A 148 -4.72 38.87 -5.08
CA ASN A 148 -3.52 39.33 -5.73
C ASN A 148 -3.13 38.44 -6.93
N THR A 149 -2.56 39.06 -7.95
CA THR A 149 -1.95 38.33 -9.08
C THR A 149 -0.46 38.16 -8.81
N TYR A 150 0.03 36.92 -8.91
CA TYR A 150 1.45 36.59 -8.75
C TYR A 150 2.13 36.46 -10.11
N LYS A 151 3.28 37.11 -10.27
CA LYS A 151 4.06 37.05 -11.51
C LYS A 151 5.33 36.24 -11.33
N ASP A 152 5.74 35.61 -12.44
CA ASP A 152 6.99 34.82 -12.51
C ASP A 152 7.08 33.80 -11.36
N VAL A 153 5.98 33.05 -11.14
CA VAL A 153 5.91 32.01 -10.12
C VAL A 153 6.80 30.83 -10.53
N SER A 154 7.63 30.37 -9.60
CA SER A 154 8.36 29.11 -9.74
C SER A 154 7.82 28.11 -8.72
N LEU A 155 7.50 26.92 -9.15
CA LEU A 155 7.05 25.80 -8.33
C LEU A 155 8.17 24.80 -8.23
N MET A 156 8.30 24.17 -7.05
CA MET A 156 9.33 23.20 -6.76
C MET A 156 8.73 22.03 -5.99
N ALA A 157 9.03 20.80 -6.40
CA ALA A 157 8.82 19.61 -5.60
C ALA A 157 10.15 19.14 -5.04
N VAL A 158 10.31 19.16 -3.73
CA VAL A 158 11.51 18.69 -3.04
C VAL A 158 11.29 17.28 -2.56
N LEU A 159 12.18 16.37 -2.95
CA LEU A 159 12.15 14.95 -2.60
C LEU A 159 13.45 14.60 -1.86
N ASP A 160 13.46 14.84 -0.55
CA ASP A 160 14.68 14.68 0.26
C ASP A 160 14.95 13.22 0.60
N SER A 161 15.60 12.51 -0.34
CA SER A 161 16.06 11.14 -0.14
C SER A 161 17.12 10.73 -1.17
N SER A 162 18.05 9.89 -0.74
CA SER A 162 18.99 9.17 -1.64
C SER A 162 18.40 7.88 -2.21
N LEU A 163 17.20 7.50 -1.79
CA LEU A 163 16.54 6.24 -2.14
C LEU A 163 15.85 6.29 -3.50
N LEU A 164 15.73 7.48 -4.09
CA LEU A 164 15.05 7.67 -5.37
C LEU A 164 16.00 7.42 -6.53
N ASP A 165 15.48 6.75 -7.55
CA ASP A 165 16.15 6.58 -8.84
C ASP A 165 15.74 7.70 -9.79
N TRP A 166 16.50 8.79 -9.78
CA TRP A 166 16.23 9.99 -10.58
C TRP A 166 16.25 9.74 -12.08
N SER A 167 16.87 8.66 -12.55
CA SER A 167 16.86 8.29 -13.98
C SER A 167 15.46 7.83 -14.45
N THR A 168 14.58 7.48 -13.51
CA THR A 168 13.22 7.03 -13.79
C THR A 168 12.17 8.11 -13.67
N LEU A 169 12.58 9.36 -13.42
CA LEU A 169 11.64 10.48 -13.31
C LEU A 169 10.84 10.62 -14.60
N ALA A 170 9.52 10.54 -14.48
CA ALA A 170 8.57 10.84 -15.54
C ALA A 170 7.75 12.06 -15.13
N ASP A 171 7.92 13.15 -15.86
CA ASP A 171 7.25 14.43 -15.69
C ASP A 171 6.77 14.96 -17.02
N LYS A 172 5.46 15.14 -17.16
CA LYS A 172 4.84 15.64 -18.41
C LYS A 172 5.17 17.10 -18.69
N ASN A 173 5.51 17.84 -17.67
CA ASN A 173 5.77 19.29 -17.74
C ASN A 173 7.26 19.61 -17.94
N SER A 174 8.12 18.59 -18.03
CA SER A 174 9.56 18.74 -18.29
C SER A 174 10.26 19.69 -17.32
N GLY A 175 9.98 19.55 -16.03
CA GLY A 175 10.62 20.31 -14.96
C GLY A 175 12.14 20.10 -14.93
N VAL A 176 12.86 21.10 -14.48
CA VAL A 176 14.32 21.07 -14.38
C VAL A 176 14.72 20.41 -13.06
N ILE A 177 15.53 19.33 -13.15
CA ILE A 177 16.07 18.67 -11.96
C ILE A 177 17.26 19.47 -11.43
N GLN A 178 17.18 19.87 -10.14
CA GLN A 178 18.27 20.52 -9.46
C GLN A 178 18.48 19.88 -8.06
N GLY A 179 19.54 19.10 -7.93
CA GLY A 179 19.82 18.36 -6.71
C GLY A 179 18.71 17.34 -6.39
N ARG A 180 17.94 17.59 -5.33
CA ARG A 180 16.82 16.75 -4.89
C ARG A 180 15.45 17.40 -5.14
N ALA A 181 15.39 18.30 -6.11
CA ALA A 181 14.16 19.01 -6.44
C ALA A 181 13.89 19.00 -7.93
N ILE A 182 12.61 19.08 -8.27
CA ILE A 182 12.10 19.34 -9.62
C ILE A 182 11.55 20.76 -9.59
N ILE A 183 11.94 21.58 -10.55
CA ILE A 183 11.59 23.00 -10.63
C ILE A 183 10.83 23.25 -11.92
N TRP A 184 9.70 23.91 -11.82
CA TRP A 184 8.90 24.40 -12.94
C TRP A 184 8.74 25.91 -12.83
N ASN A 185 8.92 26.60 -13.93
CA ASN A 185 8.67 28.03 -14.07
C ASN A 185 7.88 28.30 -15.35
N LYS A 186 7.77 29.55 -15.76
CA LYS A 186 7.04 29.97 -16.96
C LYS A 186 7.59 29.37 -18.29
N GLU A 187 8.82 28.88 -18.30
CA GLU A 187 9.42 28.26 -19.50
C GLU A 187 8.84 26.87 -19.73
N GLN A 188 8.57 26.12 -18.65
CA GLN A 188 7.94 24.81 -18.70
C GLN A 188 6.40 24.93 -18.69
N ILE A 189 5.87 25.88 -17.92
CA ILE A 189 4.43 26.07 -17.71
C ILE A 189 4.10 27.55 -17.90
N PRO A 190 3.67 27.97 -19.10
CA PRO A 190 3.39 29.38 -19.42
C PRO A 190 2.39 30.05 -18.45
N ALA A 191 1.47 29.30 -17.87
CA ALA A 191 0.53 29.80 -16.86
C ALA A 191 1.20 30.36 -15.60
N LEU A 192 2.43 29.94 -15.30
CA LEU A 192 3.19 30.43 -14.14
C LEU A 192 3.81 31.83 -14.36
N ALA A 193 3.74 32.37 -15.59
CA ALA A 193 4.13 33.75 -15.86
C ALA A 193 3.24 34.74 -15.11
N GLU A 194 1.93 34.41 -14.99
CA GLU A 194 0.94 35.21 -14.29
C GLU A 194 -0.15 34.33 -13.71
N VAL A 195 -0.18 34.13 -12.38
CA VAL A 195 -1.18 33.36 -11.66
C VAL A 195 -2.19 34.31 -11.04
N LYS A 196 -3.36 34.44 -11.65
CA LYS A 196 -4.43 35.34 -11.26
C LYS A 196 -5.27 34.78 -10.11
N PRO A 197 -6.09 35.61 -9.45
CA PRO A 197 -7.10 35.13 -8.51
C PRO A 197 -7.98 34.02 -9.11
N ASN A 198 -8.15 32.92 -8.36
CA ASN A 198 -8.85 31.67 -8.71
C ASN A 198 -8.15 30.79 -9.77
N ASP A 199 -6.94 31.13 -10.22
CA ASP A 199 -6.16 30.22 -11.05
C ASP A 199 -5.64 29.05 -10.21
N GLU A 200 -5.71 27.86 -10.78
CA GLU A 200 -5.20 26.63 -10.18
C GLU A 200 -4.62 25.69 -11.25
N GLY A 201 -3.78 24.76 -10.83
CA GLY A 201 -3.24 23.72 -11.71
C GLY A 201 -2.56 22.61 -10.92
N ASP A 202 -2.37 21.48 -11.60
CA ASP A 202 -1.77 20.28 -11.05
C ASP A 202 -0.51 19.91 -11.84
N LEU A 203 0.52 19.48 -11.13
CA LEU A 203 1.80 19.00 -11.67
C LEU A 203 1.98 17.55 -11.25
N ASP A 204 1.74 16.65 -12.20
CA ASP A 204 1.86 15.22 -11.98
C ASP A 204 3.23 14.73 -12.44
N PHE A 205 3.91 14.02 -11.56
CA PHE A 205 5.17 13.36 -11.87
C PHE A 205 5.29 12.05 -11.10
N SER A 206 6.11 11.14 -11.61
CA SER A 206 6.39 9.89 -10.92
C SER A 206 7.87 9.57 -10.93
N ILE A 207 8.33 8.87 -9.90
CA ILE A 207 9.73 8.46 -9.73
C ILE A 207 9.77 7.10 -9.02
N LYS A 208 10.72 6.24 -9.38
CA LYS A 208 10.87 4.95 -8.74
C LYS A 208 11.80 4.99 -7.54
N LEU A 209 11.50 4.17 -6.56
CA LEU A 209 12.45 3.79 -5.53
C LEU A 209 13.53 2.88 -6.12
N LYS A 210 14.74 3.00 -5.61
CA LYS A 210 15.81 2.03 -5.87
C LYS A 210 15.35 0.63 -5.46
N LYS A 211 15.92 -0.38 -6.10
CA LYS A 211 15.57 -1.78 -5.79
C LYS A 211 16.22 -2.24 -4.49
N ALA A 212 15.64 -3.27 -3.88
CA ALA A 212 16.28 -3.98 -2.78
C ALA A 212 17.69 -4.49 -3.19
N GLY A 213 18.64 -4.43 -2.27
CA GLY A 213 20.04 -4.80 -2.54
C GLY A 213 20.94 -3.65 -2.96
N ASP A 214 20.40 -2.48 -3.32
CA ASP A 214 21.21 -1.27 -3.46
C ASP A 214 21.67 -0.81 -2.06
N ASN A 215 22.96 -0.49 -1.90
CA ASN A 215 23.56 -0.02 -0.63
C ASN A 215 22.96 1.31 -0.10
N ALA A 216 21.87 1.78 -0.70
CA ALA A 216 21.19 3.01 -0.33
C ALA A 216 20.21 2.85 0.85
N PHE A 217 19.79 1.62 1.14
CA PHE A 217 18.80 1.37 2.19
C PHE A 217 19.48 1.06 3.53
N SER A 218 18.95 1.66 4.59
CA SER A 218 19.30 1.38 5.99
C SER A 218 18.01 1.21 6.80
N SER A 219 18.14 0.69 8.00
CA SER A 219 17.01 0.35 8.90
C SER A 219 16.06 1.51 9.27
N SER A 220 16.30 2.72 8.82
CA SER A 220 15.43 3.89 9.11
C SER A 220 15.20 4.71 7.86
N SER A 221 15.07 4.04 6.72
CA SER A 221 14.96 4.70 5.43
C SER A 221 13.59 5.33 5.25
N SER A 222 13.57 6.64 4.97
CA SER A 222 12.36 7.38 4.67
C SER A 222 12.59 8.44 3.60
N ILE A 223 11.51 8.89 2.98
CA ILE A 223 11.48 9.99 2.02
C ILE A 223 10.64 11.09 2.60
N SER A 224 11.17 12.29 2.61
CA SER A 224 10.43 13.50 2.93
C SER A 224 10.15 14.28 1.64
N ALA A 225 8.87 14.49 1.33
CA ALA A 225 8.45 15.21 0.13
C ALA A 225 7.56 16.41 0.50
N TYR A 226 7.80 17.55 -0.15
CA TYR A 226 6.96 18.75 -0.04
C TYR A 226 7.06 19.59 -1.30
N GLY A 227 6.03 20.38 -1.58
CA GLY A 227 6.05 21.43 -2.59
C GLY A 227 6.47 22.74 -2.01
N GLN A 228 7.10 23.60 -2.82
CA GLN A 228 7.46 24.98 -2.46
C GLN A 228 7.24 25.89 -3.65
N TYR A 229 6.83 27.13 -3.44
CA TYR A 229 6.83 28.14 -4.48
C TYR A 229 7.76 29.31 -4.15
N SER A 230 8.19 30.00 -5.20
CA SER A 230 8.94 31.24 -5.12
C SER A 230 8.40 32.21 -6.16
N LEU A 231 8.43 33.49 -5.82
CA LEU A 231 8.07 34.60 -6.73
C LEU A 231 9.31 35.21 -7.40
N SER A 232 10.49 34.61 -7.18
CA SER A 232 11.76 35.05 -7.78
C SER A 232 12.62 33.85 -8.13
N LEU A 233 13.13 33.81 -9.36
CA LEU A 233 14.05 32.78 -9.83
C LEU A 233 15.32 32.65 -8.99
N LYS A 234 15.74 33.73 -8.29
CA LYS A 234 16.90 33.71 -7.41
C LYS A 234 16.64 32.97 -6.09
N GLU A 235 15.39 32.91 -5.64
CA GLU A 235 14.99 32.23 -4.41
C GLU A 235 14.62 30.78 -4.64
N ALA A 236 14.23 30.41 -5.87
CA ALA A 236 13.82 29.05 -6.23
C ALA A 236 14.96 28.01 -6.14
N SER A 237 16.21 28.45 -6.06
CA SER A 237 17.38 27.55 -6.11
C SER A 237 17.77 26.91 -4.79
N LEU A 238 17.16 27.25 -3.67
CA LEU A 238 17.49 26.71 -2.35
C LEU A 238 16.23 26.33 -1.57
N PRO A 239 16.06 25.04 -1.21
CA PRO A 239 15.01 24.61 -0.32
C PRO A 239 15.20 25.29 1.04
N LYS A 240 14.23 26.12 1.45
CA LYS A 240 14.18 26.68 2.81
C LYS A 240 13.22 25.85 3.62
N GLU A 241 13.69 25.20 4.66
CA GLU A 241 12.82 24.50 5.61
C GLU A 241 11.94 25.53 6.35
N ASN A 242 10.66 25.18 6.55
CA ASN A 242 9.67 25.94 7.34
C ASN A 242 9.36 27.35 6.85
N SER A 243 9.06 27.53 5.58
CA SER A 243 8.56 28.81 5.05
C SER A 243 7.06 28.75 4.76
N ASP A 244 6.37 29.90 4.87
CA ASP A 244 4.92 30.06 4.60
C ASP A 244 4.53 29.74 3.15
N ASN A 245 5.50 29.44 2.28
CA ASN A 245 5.33 29.13 0.86
C ASN A 245 5.47 27.64 0.53
N GLN A 246 5.30 26.77 1.53
CA GLN A 246 5.37 25.31 1.35
C GLN A 246 4.00 24.64 1.39
N SER A 247 3.93 23.46 0.78
CA SER A 247 2.80 22.55 0.92
C SER A 247 2.85 21.77 2.24
N ASN A 248 1.84 20.90 2.44
CA ASN A 248 1.96 19.81 3.39
C ASN A 248 3.20 18.96 3.07
N LYS A 249 3.81 18.40 4.12
CA LYS A 249 4.92 17.46 4.03
C LYS A 249 4.41 16.03 4.09
N ILE A 250 4.85 15.20 3.15
CA ILE A 250 4.56 13.77 3.14
C ILE A 250 5.81 13.00 3.55
N LEU A 251 5.69 12.17 4.57
CA LEU A 251 6.73 11.24 4.98
C LEU A 251 6.37 9.85 4.46
N THR A 252 7.23 9.26 3.64
CA THR A 252 7.08 7.89 3.14
C THR A 252 8.14 7.01 3.78
N MET A 253 7.73 6.09 4.62
CA MET A 253 8.59 5.07 5.21
C MET A 253 8.83 3.95 4.21
N ILE A 254 10.02 3.35 4.22
CA ILE A 254 10.34 2.26 3.29
C ILE A 254 10.20 0.93 4.02
N ASN A 255 9.41 0.04 3.44
CA ASN A 255 9.23 -1.32 3.94
C ASN A 255 10.51 -2.15 3.78
N SER A 256 10.60 -3.21 4.54
CA SER A 256 11.72 -4.14 4.45
C SER A 256 11.85 -4.76 3.03
N ASP A 257 13.05 -5.14 2.70
CA ASP A 257 13.47 -5.72 1.43
C ASP A 257 13.11 -7.21 1.27
N LEU A 258 12.06 -7.65 1.96
CA LEU A 258 11.59 -9.03 1.94
C LEU A 258 11.50 -9.59 0.51
N SER A 259 12.18 -10.70 0.27
CA SER A 259 12.14 -11.38 -1.01
C SER A 259 11.97 -12.90 -0.84
N LEU A 260 11.40 -13.54 -1.85
CA LEU A 260 11.24 -14.98 -1.97
C LEU A 260 11.84 -15.44 -3.29
N GLU A 261 12.81 -16.34 -3.21
CA GLU A 261 13.33 -17.11 -4.34
C GLU A 261 12.75 -18.53 -4.26
N GLU A 262 12.27 -19.04 -5.39
CA GLU A 262 11.71 -20.38 -5.51
C GLU A 262 12.36 -21.10 -6.67
N LYS A 263 12.75 -22.36 -6.45
CA LYS A 263 13.24 -23.26 -7.52
C LYS A 263 12.51 -24.58 -7.42
N ILE A 264 12.10 -25.13 -8.57
CA ILE A 264 11.57 -26.47 -8.69
C ILE A 264 12.50 -27.26 -9.62
N ILE A 265 13.13 -28.31 -9.09
CA ILE A 265 14.14 -29.07 -9.81
C ILE A 265 13.95 -30.57 -9.68
N TYR A 266 14.36 -31.28 -10.73
CA TYR A 266 14.52 -32.73 -10.76
C TYR A 266 15.99 -33.15 -10.69
N PHE A 267 16.89 -32.31 -11.25
CA PHE A 267 18.36 -32.44 -11.15
C PHE A 267 18.94 -31.29 -10.35
N ASP A 268 19.94 -31.55 -9.54
CA ASP A 268 20.72 -30.52 -8.86
C ASP A 268 21.74 -29.84 -9.81
N SER A 269 22.49 -28.87 -9.27
CA SER A 269 23.54 -28.16 -10.03
C SER A 269 24.67 -29.03 -10.52
N SER A 270 24.82 -30.26 -9.99
CA SER A 270 25.80 -31.29 -10.40
C SER A 270 25.19 -32.32 -11.35
N ASN A 271 23.97 -32.08 -11.87
CA ASN A 271 23.16 -32.99 -12.67
C ASN A 271 22.88 -34.35 -11.98
N GLN A 272 22.86 -34.37 -10.65
CA GLN A 272 22.40 -35.52 -9.91
C GLN A 272 20.88 -35.47 -9.72
N VAL A 273 20.23 -36.64 -9.82
CA VAL A 273 18.79 -36.75 -9.64
C VAL A 273 18.45 -36.54 -8.16
N VAL A 274 17.63 -35.51 -7.89
CA VAL A 274 17.06 -35.20 -6.57
C VAL A 274 15.57 -35.51 -6.50
N GLY A 275 14.95 -35.73 -7.66
CA GLY A 275 13.60 -36.26 -7.82
C GLY A 275 13.57 -37.80 -7.96
N SER A 276 12.46 -38.33 -8.41
CA SER A 276 12.29 -39.74 -8.77
C SER A 276 11.19 -39.92 -9.82
N GLY A 277 11.13 -41.08 -10.46
CA GLY A 277 10.15 -41.35 -11.52
C GLY A 277 10.60 -40.88 -12.90
N PRO A 278 9.76 -41.07 -13.92
CA PRO A 278 10.13 -40.77 -15.30
C PRO A 278 10.18 -39.29 -15.62
N LEU A 279 11.17 -38.91 -16.42
CA LEU A 279 11.23 -37.62 -17.09
C LEU A 279 11.58 -37.84 -18.56
N PRO A 280 10.76 -37.43 -19.55
CA PRO A 280 9.54 -36.60 -19.44
C PRO A 280 8.44 -37.21 -18.58
N PHE A 281 7.57 -36.34 -18.06
CA PHE A 281 6.39 -36.79 -17.29
C PHE A 281 5.50 -37.70 -18.11
N ARG A 282 5.08 -38.84 -17.53
CA ARG A 282 4.24 -39.85 -18.21
C ARG A 282 2.86 -39.97 -17.60
N VAL A 283 1.87 -40.15 -18.45
CA VAL A 283 0.50 -40.40 -18.02
C VAL A 283 0.44 -41.59 -17.08
N GLY A 284 -0.21 -41.40 -15.92
CA GLY A 284 -0.41 -42.44 -14.91
C GLY A 284 0.80 -42.77 -14.03
N GLU A 285 2.01 -42.27 -14.37
CA GLU A 285 3.20 -42.51 -13.57
C GLU A 285 3.53 -41.27 -12.68
N LYS A 286 3.86 -41.56 -11.42
CA LYS A 286 4.28 -40.51 -10.48
C LYS A 286 5.74 -40.12 -10.68
N THR A 287 5.98 -38.85 -10.94
CA THR A 287 7.32 -38.23 -10.89
C THR A 287 7.39 -37.29 -9.69
N THR A 288 8.49 -37.36 -8.93
CA THR A 288 8.73 -36.41 -7.83
C THR A 288 9.77 -35.38 -8.21
N VAL A 289 9.58 -34.15 -7.70
CA VAL A 289 10.52 -33.03 -7.84
C VAL A 289 10.75 -32.36 -6.49
N ARG A 290 11.84 -31.62 -6.34
CA ARG A 290 12.14 -30.85 -5.14
C ARG A 290 11.85 -29.39 -5.38
N VAL A 291 11.18 -28.77 -4.40
CA VAL A 291 10.98 -27.33 -4.31
C VAL A 291 11.92 -26.77 -3.26
N TYR A 292 12.62 -25.71 -3.60
CA TYR A 292 13.49 -24.96 -2.69
C TYR A 292 12.97 -23.55 -2.56
N TRP A 293 12.79 -23.10 -1.33
CA TRP A 293 12.48 -21.72 -1.00
C TRP A 293 13.61 -21.07 -0.26
N THR A 294 13.95 -19.86 -0.67
CA THR A 294 14.87 -18.98 0.06
C THR A 294 14.16 -17.67 0.32
N VAL A 295 13.96 -17.34 1.59
CA VAL A 295 13.47 -16.04 2.04
C VAL A 295 14.64 -15.21 2.50
N LYS A 296 14.72 -13.96 2.03
CA LYS A 296 15.75 -12.99 2.46
C LYS A 296 15.07 -11.76 3.01
N ASN A 297 15.64 -11.18 4.06
CA ASN A 297 15.19 -9.98 4.74
C ASN A 297 16.38 -9.32 5.44
N SER A 298 16.61 -8.01 5.27
CA SER A 298 17.80 -7.37 5.86
C SER A 298 17.52 -6.07 6.60
N GLN A 299 16.28 -5.54 6.58
CA GLN A 299 16.05 -4.18 7.05
C GLN A 299 15.25 -4.10 8.35
N HIS A 300 14.09 -4.75 8.42
CA HIS A 300 13.21 -4.66 9.59
C HIS A 300 12.88 -6.06 10.11
N ASP A 301 12.50 -6.14 11.37
CA ASP A 301 11.86 -7.33 11.90
C ASP A 301 10.49 -7.50 11.24
N LEU A 302 10.17 -8.74 10.89
CA LEU A 302 8.91 -9.10 10.27
C LEU A 302 8.14 -10.08 11.14
N SER A 303 6.82 -9.93 11.17
CA SER A 303 5.90 -10.84 11.85
C SER A 303 4.89 -11.46 10.88
N GLY A 304 4.30 -12.60 11.26
CA GLY A 304 3.33 -13.30 10.44
C GLY A 304 3.86 -13.73 9.07
N VAL A 305 5.18 -14.01 8.96
CA VAL A 305 5.80 -14.43 7.71
C VAL A 305 5.30 -15.80 7.32
N LYS A 306 4.63 -15.88 6.17
CA LYS A 306 3.97 -17.09 5.68
C LYS A 306 4.07 -17.20 4.17
N ILE A 307 4.39 -18.40 3.67
CA ILE A 307 4.40 -18.71 2.24
C ILE A 307 3.32 -19.75 1.95
N LEU A 308 2.58 -19.53 0.88
CA LEU A 308 1.52 -20.40 0.38
C LEU A 308 1.89 -20.87 -1.03
N PHE A 309 1.86 -22.17 -1.27
CA PHE A 309 2.08 -22.79 -2.58
C PHE A 309 0.84 -23.58 -2.98
N PRO A 310 -0.02 -23.03 -3.82
CA PRO A 310 -1.22 -23.73 -4.30
C PRO A 310 -0.85 -24.90 -5.20
N LEU A 311 -1.44 -26.07 -4.96
CA LEU A 311 -1.24 -27.28 -5.76
C LEU A 311 -2.39 -27.48 -6.75
N ASN A 312 -2.05 -27.74 -8.02
CA ASN A 312 -3.03 -28.20 -9.00
C ASN A 312 -3.45 -29.65 -8.75
N SER A 313 -4.50 -30.09 -9.44
CA SER A 313 -5.13 -31.41 -9.22
C SER A 313 -4.18 -32.59 -9.41
N GLN A 314 -3.24 -32.49 -10.37
CA GLN A 314 -2.25 -33.51 -10.68
C GLN A 314 -1.05 -33.51 -9.73
N VAL A 315 -0.97 -32.54 -8.82
CA VAL A 315 0.15 -32.34 -7.91
C VAL A 315 -0.23 -32.69 -6.49
N SER A 316 0.62 -33.44 -5.81
CA SER A 316 0.49 -33.83 -4.41
C SER A 316 1.70 -33.41 -3.60
N PHE A 317 1.52 -33.14 -2.32
CA PHE A 317 2.61 -32.96 -1.37
C PHE A 317 3.16 -34.35 -0.95
N ASP A 318 4.46 -34.57 -1.09
CA ASP A 318 5.06 -35.89 -0.86
C ASP A 318 5.66 -36.05 0.56
N GLY A 319 5.39 -35.10 1.46
CA GLY A 319 5.68 -35.19 2.90
C GLY A 319 7.14 -35.00 3.32
N SER A 320 8.11 -35.01 2.40
CA SER A 320 9.52 -34.77 2.71
C SER A 320 9.81 -33.28 2.77
N ALA A 321 9.58 -32.67 3.92
CA ALA A 321 9.79 -31.22 4.11
C ALA A 321 10.83 -30.95 5.19
N LEU A 322 11.74 -30.02 4.92
CA LEU A 322 12.77 -29.52 5.84
C LEU A 322 12.78 -28.00 5.81
N SER A 323 12.97 -27.37 6.95
CA SER A 323 13.16 -25.93 7.05
C SER A 323 14.13 -25.61 8.19
N ASN A 324 14.88 -24.52 8.05
CA ASN A 324 15.74 -24.04 9.13
C ASN A 324 15.01 -23.04 10.07
N ALA A 325 13.76 -22.68 9.76
CA ALA A 325 12.90 -21.85 10.60
C ALA A 325 11.42 -22.17 10.37
N GLY A 326 10.62 -22.14 11.43
CA GLY A 326 9.18 -22.36 11.36
C GLY A 326 8.82 -23.81 11.01
N SER A 327 7.64 -24.01 10.42
CA SER A 327 7.09 -25.32 10.06
C SER A 327 6.50 -25.34 8.67
N ILE A 328 6.66 -26.47 7.95
CA ILE A 328 6.04 -26.71 6.65
C ILE A 328 4.99 -27.79 6.83
N TYR A 329 3.80 -27.54 6.31
CA TYR A 329 2.70 -28.51 6.30
C TYR A 329 1.83 -28.36 5.05
N TYR A 330 1.07 -29.40 4.76
CA TYR A 330 0.05 -29.36 3.72
C TYR A 330 -1.32 -29.10 4.33
N ASP A 331 -1.99 -28.07 3.83
CA ASP A 331 -3.38 -27.78 4.15
C ASP A 331 -4.30 -28.40 3.08
N ASP A 332 -4.93 -29.51 3.43
CA ASP A 332 -5.80 -30.26 2.53
C ASP A 332 -7.05 -29.47 2.14
N SER A 333 -7.54 -28.62 3.03
CA SER A 333 -8.76 -27.82 2.80
C SER A 333 -8.58 -26.79 1.69
N SER A 334 -7.42 -26.16 1.62
CA SER A 334 -7.06 -25.16 0.60
C SER A 334 -6.19 -25.72 -0.52
N ARG A 335 -5.76 -27.00 -0.43
CA ARG A 335 -4.80 -27.65 -1.34
C ARG A 335 -3.51 -26.85 -1.50
N GLN A 336 -2.90 -26.45 -0.39
CA GLN A 336 -1.70 -25.62 -0.40
C GLN A 336 -0.62 -26.23 0.50
N VAL A 337 0.63 -26.15 0.05
CA VAL A 337 1.78 -26.30 0.96
C VAL A 337 1.99 -24.95 1.62
N VAL A 338 2.08 -24.96 2.93
CA VAL A 338 2.23 -23.78 3.77
C VAL A 338 3.55 -23.85 4.51
N TRP A 339 4.36 -22.81 4.37
CA TRP A 339 5.50 -22.59 5.25
C TRP A 339 5.20 -21.42 6.18
N GLU A 340 5.05 -21.71 7.46
CA GLU A 340 4.77 -20.74 8.52
C GLU A 340 6.05 -20.47 9.31
N ILE A 341 6.72 -19.35 8.99
CA ILE A 341 7.95 -18.91 9.66
C ILE A 341 7.58 -18.14 10.95
N GLY A 342 6.49 -17.39 10.93
CA GLY A 342 6.05 -16.57 12.04
C GLY A 342 6.85 -15.28 12.14
N ARG A 343 7.79 -15.16 13.09
CA ARG A 343 8.66 -14.00 13.23
C ARG A 343 9.97 -14.24 12.48
N LEU A 344 10.36 -13.27 11.65
CA LEU A 344 11.65 -13.23 10.96
C LEU A 344 12.39 -11.95 11.38
N PRO A 345 13.35 -12.03 12.31
CA PRO A 345 14.09 -10.85 12.74
C PRO A 345 15.08 -10.39 11.65
N GLN A 346 15.42 -9.12 11.65
CA GLN A 346 16.40 -8.52 10.73
C GLN A 346 17.74 -9.29 10.75
N SER A 347 18.14 -9.80 11.91
CA SER A 347 19.39 -10.59 12.07
C SER A 347 19.36 -11.93 11.34
N ALA A 348 18.20 -12.48 11.02
CA ALA A 348 18.03 -13.69 10.22
C ALA A 348 17.97 -13.33 8.74
N TYR A 349 19.09 -12.87 8.18
CA TYR A 349 19.19 -12.41 6.80
C TYR A 349 18.64 -13.38 5.76
N ARG A 350 18.74 -14.70 6.00
CA ARG A 350 18.30 -15.75 5.09
C ARG A 350 17.68 -16.91 5.87
N THR A 351 16.58 -17.42 5.36
CA THR A 351 15.99 -18.68 5.81
C THR A 351 15.58 -19.53 4.62
N ASP A 352 15.81 -20.83 4.72
CA ASP A 352 15.64 -21.78 3.62
C ASP A 352 14.66 -22.89 4.02
N ALA A 353 13.94 -23.38 3.03
CA ALA A 353 13.07 -24.54 3.16
C ALA A 353 13.10 -25.38 1.88
N GLU A 354 12.85 -26.67 2.02
CA GLU A 354 12.69 -27.59 0.91
C GLU A 354 11.57 -28.59 1.18
N PHE A 355 10.92 -29.04 0.12
CA PHE A 355 9.92 -30.10 0.17
C PHE A 355 9.80 -30.80 -1.17
N ALA A 356 9.17 -31.99 -1.15
CA ALA A 356 8.95 -32.79 -2.33
C ALA A 356 7.48 -32.67 -2.82
N LEU A 357 7.32 -32.60 -4.15
CA LEU A 357 6.03 -32.70 -4.82
C LEU A 357 6.00 -33.97 -5.65
N GLY A 358 4.85 -34.67 -5.65
CA GLY A 358 4.54 -35.74 -6.57
C GLY A 358 3.61 -35.26 -7.67
N ILE A 359 3.94 -35.55 -8.92
CA ILE A 359 3.19 -35.15 -10.10
C ILE A 359 2.74 -36.43 -10.81
N THR A 360 1.43 -36.59 -10.96
CA THR A 360 0.83 -37.75 -11.67
C THR A 360 -0.08 -37.25 -12.77
N PRO A 361 0.40 -37.15 -14.01
CA PRO A 361 -0.41 -36.67 -15.12
C PRO A 361 -1.54 -37.67 -15.45
N THR A 362 -2.65 -37.17 -15.99
CA THR A 362 -3.77 -37.94 -16.47
C THR A 362 -3.75 -38.02 -18.00
N GLU A 363 -4.62 -38.88 -18.59
CA GLU A 363 -4.80 -38.98 -20.05
C GLU A 363 -5.12 -37.58 -20.67
N ASN A 364 -5.85 -36.73 -19.95
CA ASN A 364 -6.21 -35.39 -20.42
C ASN A 364 -5.01 -34.46 -20.54
N ASP A 365 -3.90 -34.81 -19.96
CA ASP A 365 -2.67 -33.99 -19.91
C ASP A 365 -1.68 -34.37 -21.03
N LEU A 366 -1.95 -35.44 -21.76
CA LEU A 366 -1.10 -35.93 -22.86
C LEU A 366 -0.80 -34.79 -23.87
N GLY A 367 0.47 -34.61 -24.19
CA GLY A 367 0.95 -33.59 -25.11
C GLY A 367 0.80 -32.14 -24.59
N LYS A 368 0.50 -31.93 -23.32
CA LYS A 368 0.32 -30.61 -22.71
C LYS A 368 1.42 -30.30 -21.68
N LEU A 369 1.62 -29.03 -21.48
CA LEU A 369 2.41 -28.49 -20.37
C LEU A 369 1.50 -28.41 -19.12
N LEU A 370 1.92 -29.03 -18.02
CA LEU A 370 1.17 -28.95 -16.77
C LEU A 370 1.52 -27.69 -15.99
N ILE A 371 0.53 -27.05 -15.41
CA ILE A 371 0.74 -26.02 -14.38
C ILE A 371 0.85 -26.75 -13.03
N LEU A 372 2.02 -26.71 -12.41
CA LEU A 372 2.26 -27.34 -11.11
C LEU A 372 1.68 -26.48 -9.97
N SER A 373 1.86 -25.17 -10.08
CA SER A 373 1.35 -24.17 -9.14
C SER A 373 1.00 -22.88 -9.85
N SER A 374 -0.01 -22.16 -9.35
CA SER A 374 -0.35 -20.80 -9.80
C SER A 374 0.60 -19.72 -9.29
N GLY A 375 1.70 -20.13 -8.65
CA GLY A 375 2.74 -19.29 -8.06
C GLY A 375 2.63 -19.13 -6.55
N SER A 376 3.77 -19.16 -5.88
CA SER A 376 3.85 -18.95 -4.43
C SER A 376 3.45 -17.53 -4.04
N MET A 377 2.84 -17.40 -2.87
CA MET A 377 2.49 -16.13 -2.26
C MET A 377 3.17 -16.02 -0.89
N LEU A 378 4.07 -15.06 -0.77
CA LEU A 378 4.68 -14.67 0.50
C LEU A 378 3.89 -13.50 1.10
N ARG A 379 3.61 -13.57 2.40
CA ARG A 379 3.02 -12.47 3.18
C ARG A 379 3.78 -12.29 4.47
N ALA A 380 3.90 -11.03 4.91
CA ALA A 380 4.48 -10.65 6.19
C ALA A 380 3.93 -9.28 6.62
N THR A 381 4.05 -8.96 7.89
CA THR A 381 3.84 -7.60 8.41
C THR A 381 5.18 -7.04 8.84
N ASP A 382 5.53 -5.88 8.31
CA ASP A 382 6.72 -5.13 8.70
C ASP A 382 6.48 -4.52 10.10
N GLU A 383 7.38 -4.78 11.05
CA GLU A 383 7.19 -4.31 12.43
C GLU A 383 7.52 -2.83 12.62
N GLU A 384 8.27 -2.21 11.72
CA GLU A 384 8.58 -0.79 11.73
C GLU A 384 7.47 0.04 11.07
N THR A 385 7.16 -0.25 9.81
CA THR A 385 6.19 0.49 9.01
C THR A 385 4.74 0.10 9.29
N LYS A 386 4.49 -1.04 9.93
CA LYS A 386 3.19 -1.69 10.14
C LYS A 386 2.48 -2.09 8.84
N ALA A 387 3.16 -2.01 7.72
CA ALA A 387 2.61 -2.37 6.43
C ALA A 387 2.60 -3.89 6.22
N VAL A 388 1.59 -4.37 5.50
CA VAL A 388 1.55 -5.75 5.02
C VAL A 388 2.30 -5.84 3.70
N ILE A 389 3.40 -6.60 3.70
CA ILE A 389 4.17 -6.90 2.49
C ILE A 389 3.62 -8.18 1.88
N SER A 390 3.33 -8.16 0.58
CA SER A 390 2.89 -9.33 -0.17
C SER A 390 3.68 -9.45 -1.46
N LYS A 391 4.21 -10.66 -1.74
CA LYS A 391 4.92 -10.98 -2.99
C LYS A 391 4.28 -12.22 -3.60
N LYS A 392 3.98 -12.16 -4.89
CA LYS A 392 3.48 -13.29 -5.66
C LYS A 392 4.50 -13.65 -6.74
N LEU A 393 4.86 -14.94 -6.80
CA LEU A 393 5.72 -15.47 -7.85
C LEU A 393 4.90 -15.91 -9.07
N ASN A 394 5.58 -16.08 -10.19
CA ASN A 394 4.96 -16.59 -11.41
C ASN A 394 4.51 -18.06 -11.24
N PRO A 395 3.51 -18.51 -12.02
CA PRO A 395 3.15 -19.93 -12.10
C PRO A 395 4.36 -20.79 -12.45
N ARG A 396 4.35 -22.04 -11.96
CA ARG A 396 5.37 -23.05 -12.22
C ARG A 396 4.78 -24.18 -13.04
N THR A 397 5.56 -24.67 -13.99
CA THR A 397 5.09 -25.67 -14.95
C THR A 397 5.93 -26.94 -14.96
N SER A 398 5.48 -27.97 -15.64
CA SER A 398 6.21 -29.21 -15.86
C SER A 398 7.47 -29.03 -16.73
N LYS A 399 7.71 -27.83 -17.29
CA LYS A 399 8.95 -27.50 -17.97
C LYS A 399 10.14 -27.41 -16.99
N LEU A 400 9.87 -27.21 -15.69
CA LEU A 400 10.89 -27.07 -14.64
C LEU A 400 11.89 -25.98 -15.00
N GLU A 401 11.41 -24.78 -15.19
CA GLU A 401 12.14 -23.62 -15.75
C GLU A 401 13.43 -23.27 -14.97
N ASP A 402 13.50 -23.68 -13.70
CA ASP A 402 14.67 -23.45 -12.83
C ASP A 402 15.73 -24.58 -12.91
N ASP A 403 15.45 -25.67 -13.64
CA ASP A 403 16.32 -26.82 -13.81
C ASP A 403 16.89 -26.83 -15.23
N ASN A 404 18.20 -26.52 -15.36
CA ASN A 404 18.85 -26.38 -16.66
C ASN A 404 18.84 -27.67 -17.51
N ALA A 405 18.84 -28.85 -16.86
CA ALA A 405 18.81 -30.14 -17.53
C ALA A 405 17.40 -30.56 -17.86
N ALA A 406 16.51 -30.53 -16.87
CA ALA A 406 15.13 -30.96 -17.02
C ALA A 406 14.31 -30.08 -17.99
N SER A 407 14.55 -28.76 -17.99
CA SER A 407 13.83 -27.82 -18.87
C SER A 407 14.01 -28.07 -20.36
N LEU A 408 15.06 -28.78 -20.74
CA LEU A 408 15.33 -29.18 -22.15
C LEU A 408 14.67 -30.51 -22.53
N ILE A 409 14.15 -31.26 -21.55
CA ILE A 409 13.55 -32.58 -21.81
C ILE A 409 12.11 -32.41 -22.29
N ASN A 410 11.88 -32.66 -23.57
CA ASN A 410 10.56 -32.62 -24.21
C ASN A 410 9.76 -31.35 -23.93
N ASP A 411 10.43 -30.22 -23.74
CA ASP A 411 9.79 -28.93 -23.37
C ASP A 411 8.80 -28.99 -22.19
N GLY A 412 8.94 -30.01 -21.33
CA GLY A 412 8.03 -30.24 -20.20
C GLY A 412 6.68 -30.86 -20.59
N LEU A 413 6.49 -31.26 -21.83
CA LEU A 413 5.24 -31.86 -22.29
C LEU A 413 5.10 -33.29 -21.76
N VAL A 414 3.89 -33.63 -21.35
CA VAL A 414 3.52 -34.99 -20.90
C VAL A 414 3.50 -35.95 -22.10
N ILE A 415 4.08 -37.15 -21.91
CA ILE A 415 4.08 -38.19 -22.89
C ILE A 415 3.18 -39.38 -22.48
N SER A 416 2.82 -40.21 -23.45
CA SER A 416 2.18 -41.49 -23.15
C SER A 416 3.18 -42.44 -22.48
N TYR A 417 2.64 -43.53 -21.95
CA TYR A 417 3.42 -44.64 -21.40
C TYR A 417 4.39 -45.22 -22.41
#